data_7dbf3dd6cfc6dd6be0fe513c8eb2c5bf
#
_entry.id   7dbf3dd6cfc6dd6be0fe513c8eb2c5bf
#
_cell.length_a   1.000
_cell.length_b   1.000
_cell.length_c   1.000
_cell.angle_alpha   90.00
_cell.angle_beta   90.00
_cell.angle_gamma   90.00
#
_symmetry.space_group_name_H-M   'P 1'
#
loop_
_entity.id
_entity.type
_entity.pdbx_description
1 polymer ?
#
loop_
_entity_poly.entity_id
_entity_poly.type
_entity_poly.pdbx_seq_one_letter_code
_entity_poly.pdbx_strand_id
1 'polypeptide(L)'
;MSVTPTPAELLEIAVAVAGEAAELAALRRSEGVVVADTKSSAVDVVTHTDREVETYVRGRLAALRPGDGFFGEEGEPDDSTTGLTWVVDPIDGTVNFLYGIPQWAVSIAVVEGGPDPLTWRTLAAAVVNPTSGEAFTASVGGGAWLDGRRLEVNAPASLESSLLATGFSYDAARRVEHAEALVRVMGRVRDLRRLGAASLDLCAVAAGRVDAYVERGLKPWDHAAGALVAAEAGAVVRGELGQAPSESLTFVAAPAIAQDLAALVVEAGI
;
A
#
# COMPACT_ATOMS: atom_id res chain seq x y z
N MET A 1 34.49 -3.07 -1.28
CA MET A 1 33.37 -2.18 -1.62
C MET A 1 32.16 -3.08 -1.81
N SER A 2 31.14 -2.98 -0.97
CA SER A 2 29.87 -3.71 -1.18
C SER A 2 29.21 -3.14 -2.42
N VAL A 3 28.86 -3.99 -3.38
CA VAL A 3 28.12 -3.58 -4.58
C VAL A 3 26.71 -3.21 -4.12
N THR A 4 26.26 -2.00 -4.43
CA THR A 4 24.87 -1.62 -4.18
C THR A 4 23.95 -2.53 -5.00
N PRO A 5 22.96 -3.22 -4.39
CA PRO A 5 22.09 -4.12 -5.11
C PRO A 5 21.23 -3.36 -6.13
N THR A 6 20.93 -4.02 -7.24
CA THR A 6 20.03 -3.49 -8.26
C THR A 6 18.58 -3.56 -7.77
N PRO A 7 17.67 -2.74 -8.33
CA PRO A 7 16.24 -2.85 -8.02
C PRO A 7 15.66 -4.25 -8.29
N ALA A 8 16.17 -4.97 -9.28
CA ALA A 8 15.74 -6.34 -9.57
C ALA A 8 16.15 -7.33 -8.46
N GLU A 9 17.39 -7.26 -7.97
CA GLU A 9 17.84 -8.10 -6.85
C GLU A 9 17.08 -7.79 -5.55
N LEU A 10 16.75 -6.53 -5.32
CA LEU A 10 15.91 -6.13 -4.18
C LEU A 10 14.47 -6.65 -4.33
N LEU A 11 13.94 -6.67 -5.56
CA LEU A 11 12.62 -7.22 -5.85
C LEU A 11 12.56 -8.73 -5.54
N GLU A 12 13.57 -9.50 -5.93
CA GLU A 12 13.63 -10.94 -5.62
C GLU A 12 13.52 -11.19 -4.12
N ILE A 13 14.21 -10.39 -3.30
CA ILE A 13 14.13 -10.47 -1.84
C ILE A 13 12.74 -10.08 -1.34
N ALA A 14 12.17 -8.96 -1.82
CA ALA A 14 10.85 -8.51 -1.43
C ALA A 14 9.77 -9.57 -1.70
N VAL A 15 9.81 -10.17 -2.89
CA VAL A 15 8.85 -11.22 -3.30
C VAL A 15 8.98 -12.47 -2.44
N ALA A 16 10.20 -12.95 -2.20
CA ALA A 16 10.43 -14.14 -1.39
C ALA A 16 9.92 -13.92 0.05
N VAL A 17 10.30 -12.81 0.68
CA VAL A 17 9.92 -12.53 2.08
C VAL A 17 8.43 -12.23 2.21
N ALA A 18 7.82 -11.49 1.26
CA ALA A 18 6.38 -11.24 1.28
C ALA A 18 5.56 -12.52 1.10
N GLY A 19 6.02 -13.45 0.23
CA GLY A 19 5.39 -14.75 0.05
C GLY A 19 5.44 -15.59 1.32
N GLU A 20 6.62 -15.75 1.94
CA GLU A 20 6.80 -16.46 3.20
C GLU A 20 5.93 -15.86 4.33
N ALA A 21 5.87 -14.54 4.43
CA ALA A 21 5.08 -13.81 5.41
C ALA A 21 3.57 -13.99 5.19
N ALA A 22 3.13 -13.96 3.93
CA ALA A 22 1.73 -14.18 3.55
C ALA A 22 1.26 -15.61 3.89
N GLU A 23 2.11 -16.62 3.67
CA GLU A 23 1.84 -18.01 4.08
C GLU A 23 1.69 -18.11 5.60
N LEU A 24 2.59 -17.47 6.37
CA LEU A 24 2.50 -17.41 7.83
C LEU A 24 1.20 -16.78 8.30
N ALA A 25 0.86 -15.59 7.75
CA ALA A 25 -0.37 -14.89 8.09
C ALA A 25 -1.62 -15.72 7.77
N ALA A 26 -1.67 -16.37 6.60
CA ALA A 26 -2.78 -17.26 6.21
C ALA A 26 -2.91 -18.46 7.15
N LEU A 27 -1.79 -19.08 7.56
CA LEU A 27 -1.79 -20.16 8.53
C LEU A 27 -2.38 -19.70 9.87
N ARG A 28 -1.90 -18.60 10.42
CA ARG A 28 -2.43 -18.04 11.68
C ARG A 28 -3.90 -17.67 11.59
N ARG A 29 -4.33 -17.13 10.44
CA ARG A 29 -5.76 -16.85 10.19
C ARG A 29 -6.60 -18.13 10.29
N SER A 30 -6.11 -19.26 9.77
CA SER A 30 -6.79 -20.54 9.82
C SER A 30 -6.89 -21.15 11.23
N GLU A 31 -5.93 -20.83 12.10
CA GLU A 31 -5.89 -21.26 13.51
C GLU A 31 -6.81 -20.42 14.41
N GLY A 32 -7.28 -19.27 13.94
CA GLY A 32 -8.12 -18.32 14.65
C GLY A 32 -7.40 -17.02 14.98
N VAL A 33 -8.12 -15.92 14.94
CA VAL A 33 -7.56 -14.57 15.18
C VAL A 33 -7.87 -14.10 16.58
N VAL A 34 -6.83 -13.66 17.30
CA VAL A 34 -6.96 -13.05 18.63
C VAL A 34 -6.47 -11.60 18.52
N VAL A 35 -7.35 -10.66 18.88
CA VAL A 35 -7.00 -9.24 19.01
C VAL A 35 -5.99 -9.11 20.16
N ALA A 36 -4.83 -8.52 19.87
CA ALA A 36 -3.78 -8.29 20.86
C ALA A 36 -4.00 -6.99 21.61
N ASP A 37 -4.38 -5.91 20.86
CA ASP A 37 -4.50 -4.57 21.39
C ASP A 37 -5.32 -3.67 20.44
N THR A 38 -5.51 -2.42 20.82
CA THR A 38 -6.02 -1.33 19.97
C THR A 38 -4.99 -0.20 19.94
N LYS A 39 -4.76 0.42 18.77
CA LYS A 39 -3.76 1.49 18.59
C LYS A 39 -4.34 2.87 18.94
N SER A 40 -4.81 3.60 17.94
CA SER A 40 -5.29 4.98 18.11
C SER A 40 -6.74 5.06 18.62
N SER A 41 -7.53 4.01 18.45
CA SER A 41 -8.94 3.94 18.86
C SER A 41 -9.43 2.50 19.01
N ALA A 42 -10.62 2.31 19.59
CA ALA A 42 -11.23 0.98 19.77
C ALA A 42 -11.52 0.23 18.45
N VAL A 43 -11.48 0.92 17.31
CA VAL A 43 -11.69 0.34 15.98
C VAL A 43 -10.39 0.16 15.21
N ASP A 44 -9.28 0.66 15.73
CA ASP A 44 -7.94 0.50 15.19
C ASP A 44 -7.28 -0.68 15.93
N VAL A 45 -7.52 -1.87 15.43
CA VAL A 45 -7.12 -3.12 16.08
C VAL A 45 -5.79 -3.64 15.52
N VAL A 46 -4.99 -4.24 16.41
CA VAL A 46 -3.83 -5.04 16.06
C VAL A 46 -4.04 -6.46 16.57
N THR A 47 -3.68 -7.45 15.78
CA THR A 47 -3.71 -8.85 16.21
C THR A 47 -2.34 -9.35 16.63
N HIS A 48 -2.29 -10.48 17.33
CA HIS A 48 -1.01 -11.15 17.60
C HIS A 48 -0.28 -11.55 16.31
N THR A 49 -1.06 -11.79 15.24
CA THR A 49 -0.53 -12.17 13.95
C THR A 49 0.24 -11.03 13.29
N ASP A 50 -0.25 -9.78 13.38
CA ASP A 50 0.45 -8.60 12.83
C ASP A 50 1.87 -8.53 13.40
N ARG A 51 2.00 -8.61 14.73
CA ARG A 51 3.30 -8.56 15.43
C ARG A 51 4.20 -9.76 15.13
N GLU A 52 3.62 -10.96 15.01
CA GLU A 52 4.36 -12.18 14.66
C GLU A 52 4.91 -12.10 13.24
N VAL A 53 4.07 -11.68 12.28
CA VAL A 53 4.46 -11.53 10.87
C VAL A 53 5.52 -10.44 10.71
N GLU A 54 5.37 -9.27 11.37
CA GLU A 54 6.41 -8.24 11.34
C GLU A 54 7.74 -8.76 11.91
N THR A 55 7.72 -9.44 13.05
CA THR A 55 8.92 -10.03 13.67
C THR A 55 9.59 -11.01 12.72
N TYR A 56 8.80 -11.84 12.04
CA TYR A 56 9.30 -12.77 11.03
C TYR A 56 9.98 -12.04 9.87
N VAL A 57 9.30 -11.06 9.26
CA VAL A 57 9.82 -10.28 8.12
C VAL A 57 11.10 -9.55 8.51
N ARG A 58 11.12 -8.88 9.67
CA ARG A 58 12.30 -8.18 10.21
C ARG A 58 13.50 -9.14 10.36
N GLY A 59 13.29 -10.31 10.93
CA GLY A 59 14.35 -11.32 11.09
C GLY A 59 14.88 -11.86 9.75
N ARG A 60 13.98 -12.08 8.78
CA ARG A 60 14.35 -12.54 7.43
C ARG A 60 15.17 -11.48 6.68
N LEU A 61 14.69 -10.23 6.70
CA LEU A 61 15.38 -9.11 6.03
C LEU A 61 16.74 -8.82 6.69
N ALA A 62 16.84 -8.82 8.02
CA ALA A 62 18.11 -8.64 8.71
C ALA A 62 19.14 -9.73 8.36
N ALA A 63 18.70 -10.97 8.14
CA ALA A 63 19.59 -12.06 7.73
C ALA A 63 20.05 -11.96 6.27
N LEU A 64 19.15 -11.53 5.36
CA LEU A 64 19.44 -11.42 3.93
C LEU A 64 20.18 -10.12 3.59
N ARG A 65 19.88 -9.05 4.32
CA ARG A 65 20.35 -7.69 4.07
C ARG A 65 20.84 -7.02 5.36
N PRO A 66 21.90 -7.54 5.98
CA PRO A 66 22.43 -6.96 7.22
C PRO A 66 22.88 -5.50 6.99
N GLY A 67 22.38 -4.62 7.85
CA GLY A 67 22.67 -3.19 7.80
C GLY A 67 21.69 -2.34 7.00
N ASP A 68 20.71 -2.92 6.30
CA ASP A 68 19.57 -2.18 5.81
C ASP A 68 18.67 -1.77 7.01
N GLY A 69 18.00 -0.62 6.91
CA GLY A 69 17.01 -0.17 7.88
C GLY A 69 15.70 -0.93 7.75
N PHE A 70 14.87 -0.83 8.78
CA PHE A 70 13.52 -1.40 8.80
C PHE A 70 12.52 -0.38 9.33
N PHE A 71 11.38 -0.24 8.67
CA PHE A 71 10.31 0.66 9.06
C PHE A 71 8.96 -0.08 8.89
N GLY A 72 8.48 -0.65 9.96
CA GLY A 72 7.22 -1.40 10.00
C GLY A 72 6.13 -0.68 10.77
N GLU A 73 4.93 -1.23 10.73
CA GLU A 73 3.75 -0.70 11.39
C GLU A 73 3.74 -0.96 12.89
N GLU A 74 4.29 -2.10 13.33
CA GLU A 74 4.09 -2.63 14.69
C GLU A 74 5.24 -2.33 15.65
N GLY A 75 6.45 -2.09 15.12
CA GLY A 75 7.66 -1.91 15.92
C GLY A 75 8.39 -0.60 15.63
N GLU A 76 9.35 -0.28 16.52
CA GLU A 76 10.23 0.87 16.31
C GLU A 76 11.10 0.67 15.04
N PRO A 77 11.39 1.74 14.31
CA PRO A 77 12.26 1.66 13.14
C PRO A 77 13.70 1.32 13.51
N ASP A 78 14.36 0.58 12.63
CA ASP A 78 15.80 0.34 12.69
C ASP A 78 16.54 1.25 11.72
N ASP A 79 17.63 1.87 12.17
CA ASP A 79 18.46 2.75 11.34
C ASP A 79 19.22 1.96 10.26
N SER A 80 19.36 2.56 9.08
CA SER A 80 20.13 2.00 7.99
C SER A 80 21.61 2.43 8.03
N THR A 81 22.49 1.46 7.75
CA THR A 81 23.94 1.74 7.49
C THR A 81 24.30 1.62 6.01
N THR A 82 23.37 1.14 5.19
CA THR A 82 23.54 0.96 3.73
C THR A 82 22.88 2.05 2.91
N GLY A 83 21.99 2.84 3.52
CA GLY A 83 21.14 3.83 2.84
C GLY A 83 19.84 3.25 2.28
N LEU A 84 19.58 1.95 2.50
CA LEU A 84 18.31 1.28 2.13
C LEU A 84 17.48 1.02 3.38
N THR A 85 16.16 1.20 3.28
CA THR A 85 15.20 0.91 4.35
C THR A 85 14.04 0.07 3.79
N TRP A 86 13.70 -1.00 4.49
CA TRP A 86 12.54 -1.83 4.19
C TRP A 86 11.31 -1.27 4.89
N VAL A 87 10.27 -0.97 4.12
CA VAL A 87 8.99 -0.43 4.60
C VAL A 87 7.95 -1.53 4.51
N VAL A 88 7.36 -1.88 5.66
CA VAL A 88 6.58 -3.12 5.82
C VAL A 88 5.25 -2.86 6.50
N ASP A 89 4.18 -3.32 5.88
CA ASP A 89 2.90 -3.58 6.53
C ASP A 89 2.70 -5.10 6.60
N PRO A 90 2.70 -5.68 7.81
CA PRO A 90 2.58 -7.12 7.99
C PRO A 90 1.19 -7.65 7.59
N ILE A 91 0.11 -6.86 7.80
CA ILE A 91 -1.26 -7.20 7.43
C ILE A 91 -2.03 -5.92 7.10
N ASP A 92 -1.83 -5.37 5.91
CA ASP A 92 -2.70 -4.31 5.41
C ASP A 92 -4.13 -4.81 5.30
N GLY A 93 -5.05 -4.11 5.97
CA GLY A 93 -6.43 -4.53 6.10
C GLY A 93 -6.70 -5.42 7.33
N THR A 94 -6.10 -5.14 8.49
CA THR A 94 -6.25 -5.89 9.76
C THR A 94 -7.71 -6.12 10.15
N VAL A 95 -8.60 -5.14 9.91
CA VAL A 95 -10.04 -5.33 10.16
C VAL A 95 -10.63 -6.40 9.23
N ASN A 96 -10.28 -6.39 7.94
CA ASN A 96 -10.71 -7.43 7.01
C ASN A 96 -10.16 -8.81 7.42
N PHE A 97 -8.88 -8.85 7.80
CA PHE A 97 -8.25 -10.06 8.33
C PHE A 97 -9.01 -10.61 9.54
N LEU A 98 -9.34 -9.75 10.52
CA LEU A 98 -10.09 -10.14 11.71
C LEU A 98 -11.47 -10.73 11.36
N TYR A 99 -12.20 -10.08 10.45
CA TYR A 99 -13.55 -10.50 10.05
C TYR A 99 -13.58 -11.63 9.01
N GLY A 100 -12.44 -12.06 8.47
CA GLY A 100 -12.35 -13.08 7.42
C GLY A 100 -12.80 -12.60 6.05
N ILE A 101 -12.76 -11.30 5.82
CA ILE A 101 -12.99 -10.71 4.51
C ILE A 101 -11.71 -10.90 3.67
N PRO A 102 -11.80 -11.44 2.42
CA PRO A 102 -10.63 -11.88 1.65
C PRO A 102 -9.87 -10.70 0.98
N GLN A 103 -9.84 -9.54 1.60
CA GLN A 103 -9.21 -8.31 1.09
C GLN A 103 -8.21 -7.79 2.14
N TRP A 104 -7.06 -8.43 2.22
CA TRP A 104 -5.92 -8.06 3.04
C TRP A 104 -4.62 -8.59 2.43
N ALA A 105 -3.48 -8.01 2.75
CA ALA A 105 -2.21 -8.35 2.14
C ALA A 105 -1.01 -8.15 3.08
N VAL A 106 0.10 -8.82 2.76
CA VAL A 106 1.44 -8.42 3.20
C VAL A 106 2.00 -7.43 2.18
N SER A 107 2.45 -6.27 2.65
CA SER A 107 2.99 -5.20 1.81
C SER A 107 4.44 -4.92 2.21
N ILE A 108 5.38 -5.09 1.27
CA ILE A 108 6.82 -4.86 1.47
C ILE A 108 7.36 -3.98 0.35
N ALA A 109 7.99 -2.87 0.72
CA ALA A 109 8.75 -2.04 -0.18
C ALA A 109 10.19 -1.88 0.32
N VAL A 110 11.14 -1.62 -0.56
CA VAL A 110 12.47 -1.13 -0.21
C VAL A 110 12.68 0.23 -0.81
N VAL A 111 13.15 1.16 0.02
CA VAL A 111 13.40 2.55 -0.36
C VAL A 111 14.87 2.93 -0.20
N GLU A 112 15.36 3.80 -1.03
CA GLU A 112 16.60 4.52 -0.85
C GLU A 112 16.29 5.77 -0.01
N GLY A 113 16.83 5.85 1.19
CA GLY A 113 16.55 6.89 2.18
C GLY A 113 16.06 6.34 3.51
N GLY A 114 15.68 7.26 4.40
CA GLY A 114 15.12 6.96 5.72
C GLY A 114 13.59 6.79 5.69
N PRO A 115 12.93 6.81 6.87
CA PRO A 115 11.50 6.51 7.01
C PRO A 115 10.55 7.67 6.60
N ASP A 116 11.05 8.72 5.95
CA ASP A 116 10.25 9.87 5.50
C ASP A 116 9.82 9.72 4.03
N PRO A 117 8.51 9.49 3.75
CA PRO A 117 8.00 9.28 2.40
C PRO A 117 8.17 10.49 1.46
N LEU A 118 8.38 11.69 1.98
CA LEU A 118 8.61 12.88 1.18
C LEU A 118 10.03 12.95 0.60
N THR A 119 10.97 12.17 1.14
CA THR A 119 12.39 12.25 0.80
C THR A 119 12.98 10.95 0.23
N TRP A 120 12.31 9.83 0.42
CA TRP A 120 12.79 8.55 -0.09
C TRP A 120 12.51 8.33 -1.59
N ARG A 121 13.15 7.32 -2.15
CA ARG A 121 12.84 6.78 -3.48
C ARG A 121 12.56 5.28 -3.37
N THR A 122 11.37 4.83 -3.69
CA THR A 122 11.03 3.41 -3.70
C THR A 122 11.73 2.71 -4.88
N LEU A 123 12.42 1.60 -4.60
CA LEU A 123 13.22 0.86 -5.56
C LEU A 123 12.54 -0.44 -6.02
N ALA A 124 11.93 -1.17 -5.10
CA ALA A 124 11.22 -2.41 -5.40
C ALA A 124 10.08 -2.62 -4.40
N ALA A 125 9.08 -3.39 -4.80
CA ALA A 125 7.87 -3.63 -4.01
C ALA A 125 7.22 -4.97 -4.32
N ALA A 126 6.64 -5.58 -3.29
CA ALA A 126 5.77 -6.76 -3.39
C ALA A 126 4.55 -6.57 -2.47
N VAL A 127 3.36 -6.82 -3.00
CA VAL A 127 2.09 -6.87 -2.26
C VAL A 127 1.45 -8.22 -2.54
N VAL A 128 1.29 -9.04 -1.49
CA VAL A 128 0.79 -10.42 -1.62
C VAL A 128 -0.52 -10.57 -0.86
N ASN A 129 -1.59 -10.90 -1.58
CA ASN A 129 -2.87 -11.29 -0.99
C ASN A 129 -2.93 -12.83 -0.92
N PRO A 130 -2.74 -13.45 0.25
CA PRO A 130 -2.72 -14.91 0.34
C PRO A 130 -4.09 -15.55 0.18
N THR A 131 -5.18 -14.77 0.29
CA THR A 131 -6.54 -15.28 0.13
C THR A 131 -6.89 -15.53 -1.33
N SER A 132 -6.47 -14.62 -2.24
CA SER A 132 -6.64 -14.78 -3.68
C SER A 132 -5.45 -15.49 -4.34
N GLY A 133 -4.30 -15.57 -3.66
CA GLY A 133 -3.03 -16.07 -4.18
C GLY A 133 -2.33 -15.05 -5.10
N GLU A 134 -2.80 -13.82 -5.19
CA GLU A 134 -2.25 -12.79 -6.08
C GLU A 134 -0.99 -12.15 -5.49
N ALA A 135 0.06 -12.05 -6.30
CA ALA A 135 1.30 -11.35 -5.97
C ALA A 135 1.55 -10.20 -6.97
N PHE A 136 1.39 -8.97 -6.49
CA PHE A 136 1.70 -7.76 -7.24
C PHE A 136 3.14 -7.36 -6.96
N THR A 137 3.92 -7.12 -8.01
CA THR A 137 5.34 -6.84 -7.87
C THR A 137 5.75 -5.70 -8.80
N ALA A 138 6.73 -4.89 -8.37
CA ALA A 138 7.33 -3.87 -9.20
C ALA A 138 8.76 -3.56 -8.79
N SER A 139 9.58 -3.13 -9.73
CA SER A 139 10.85 -2.46 -9.46
C SER A 139 10.96 -1.21 -10.33
N VAL A 140 11.64 -0.18 -9.84
CA VAL A 140 11.80 1.08 -10.58
C VAL A 140 12.42 0.83 -11.96
N GLY A 141 11.70 1.22 -13.02
CA GLY A 141 12.07 0.98 -14.42
C GLY A 141 11.89 -0.45 -14.91
N GLY A 142 11.43 -1.38 -14.05
CA GLY A 142 11.17 -2.79 -14.39
C GLY A 142 9.72 -3.10 -14.77
N GLY A 143 8.83 -2.12 -14.59
CA GLY A 143 7.39 -2.29 -14.75
C GLY A 143 6.72 -2.97 -13.57
N ALA A 144 5.40 -3.06 -13.63
CA ALA A 144 4.55 -3.72 -12.65
C ALA A 144 4.01 -5.05 -13.19
N TRP A 145 3.86 -6.02 -12.30
CA TRP A 145 3.48 -7.38 -12.66
C TRP A 145 2.50 -7.99 -11.66
N LEU A 146 1.58 -8.81 -12.14
CA LEU A 146 0.71 -9.67 -11.36
C LEU A 146 0.92 -11.11 -11.83
N ASP A 147 1.49 -11.96 -10.98
CA ASP A 147 1.77 -13.39 -11.27
C ASP A 147 2.47 -13.59 -12.62
N GLY A 148 3.47 -12.74 -12.92
CA GLY A 148 4.23 -12.78 -14.17
C GLY A 148 3.54 -12.12 -15.38
N ARG A 149 2.30 -11.61 -15.24
CA ARG A 149 1.61 -10.81 -16.26
C ARG A 149 1.90 -9.33 -16.04
N ARG A 150 2.40 -8.65 -17.05
CA ARG A 150 2.64 -7.20 -16.99
C ARG A 150 1.32 -6.44 -16.79
N LEU A 151 1.35 -5.45 -15.91
CA LEU A 151 0.22 -4.59 -15.61
C LEU A 151 0.29 -3.29 -16.40
N GLU A 152 -0.88 -2.75 -16.69
CA GLU A 152 -1.07 -1.44 -17.28
C GLU A 152 -2.40 -0.88 -16.77
N VAL A 153 -2.42 0.40 -16.41
CA VAL A 153 -3.63 1.08 -15.93
C VAL A 153 -4.68 1.23 -17.02
N ASN A 154 -5.94 1.40 -16.65
CA ASN A 154 -7.02 1.71 -17.58
C ASN A 154 -6.84 3.08 -18.27
N ALA A 155 -7.58 3.26 -19.37
CA ALA A 155 -7.73 4.54 -20.06
C ALA A 155 -9.24 4.91 -20.13
N PRO A 156 -9.88 5.28 -19.00
CA PRO A 156 -11.29 5.62 -18.97
C PRO A 156 -11.57 6.87 -19.81
N ALA A 157 -12.74 6.91 -20.45
CA ALA A 157 -13.09 7.99 -21.38
C ALA A 157 -13.39 9.33 -20.65
N SER A 158 -13.83 9.26 -19.39
CA SER A 158 -14.16 10.43 -18.55
C SER A 158 -14.20 10.03 -17.07
N LEU A 159 -14.21 11.03 -16.20
CA LEU A 159 -14.39 10.84 -14.77
C LEU A 159 -15.74 10.16 -14.44
N GLU A 160 -16.82 10.54 -15.14
CA GLU A 160 -18.16 9.94 -14.95
C GLU A 160 -18.22 8.44 -15.30
N SER A 161 -17.30 7.97 -16.13
CA SER A 161 -17.16 6.55 -16.46
C SER A 161 -16.17 5.79 -15.57
N SER A 162 -15.55 6.48 -14.60
CA SER A 162 -14.44 5.95 -13.80
C SER A 162 -14.89 5.39 -12.46
N LEU A 163 -14.26 4.31 -12.04
CA LEU A 163 -14.43 3.69 -10.74
C LEU A 163 -13.35 4.19 -9.79
N LEU A 164 -13.75 4.86 -8.70
CA LEU A 164 -12.86 5.41 -7.69
C LEU A 164 -12.83 4.52 -6.45
N ALA A 165 -11.64 4.14 -5.99
CA ALA A 165 -11.44 3.52 -4.69
C ALA A 165 -10.98 4.53 -3.64
N THR A 166 -11.30 4.27 -2.36
CA THR A 166 -10.96 5.13 -1.22
C THR A 166 -10.97 4.34 0.08
N GLY A 167 -10.41 4.92 1.13
CA GLY A 167 -10.51 4.43 2.49
C GLY A 167 -11.08 5.46 3.46
N PHE A 168 -11.06 5.12 4.75
CA PHE A 168 -11.55 5.98 5.82
C PHE A 168 -10.63 5.91 7.03
N SER A 169 -10.36 7.05 7.62
CA SER A 169 -9.59 7.17 8.88
C SER A 169 -10.22 6.36 10.02
N TYR A 170 -9.39 5.85 10.91
CA TYR A 170 -9.81 5.28 12.19
C TYR A 170 -10.26 6.37 13.20
N ASP A 171 -9.91 7.64 12.98
CA ASP A 171 -10.48 8.77 13.72
C ASP A 171 -11.91 9.04 13.26
N ALA A 172 -12.86 9.06 14.20
CA ALA A 172 -14.29 9.18 13.89
C ALA A 172 -14.66 10.53 13.26
N ALA A 173 -14.03 11.63 13.71
CA ALA A 173 -14.32 12.97 13.17
C ALA A 173 -13.80 13.09 11.74
N ARG A 174 -12.55 12.70 11.49
CA ARG A 174 -11.96 12.67 10.13
C ARG A 174 -12.74 11.76 9.19
N ARG A 175 -13.24 10.62 9.68
CA ARG A 175 -14.06 9.71 8.88
C ARG A 175 -15.36 10.35 8.42
N VAL A 176 -16.03 11.13 9.30
CA VAL A 176 -17.24 11.87 8.93
C VAL A 176 -16.93 12.96 7.92
N GLU A 177 -15.89 13.77 8.14
CA GLU A 177 -15.45 14.81 7.21
C GLU A 177 -15.15 14.21 5.82
N HIS A 178 -14.46 13.08 5.77
CA HIS A 178 -14.16 12.38 4.52
C HIS A 178 -15.45 11.87 3.83
N ALA A 179 -16.39 11.31 4.59
CA ALA A 179 -17.67 10.86 4.05
C ALA A 179 -18.49 12.03 3.47
N GLU A 180 -18.51 13.20 4.13
CA GLU A 180 -19.16 14.41 3.62
C GLU A 180 -18.50 14.91 2.32
N ALA A 181 -17.18 14.83 2.20
CA ALA A 181 -16.46 15.15 0.98
C ALA A 181 -16.82 14.16 -0.14
N LEU A 182 -16.93 12.87 0.14
CA LEU A 182 -17.31 11.86 -0.84
C LEU A 182 -18.75 12.04 -1.38
N VAL A 183 -19.67 12.64 -0.61
CA VAL A 183 -21.00 13.00 -1.13
C VAL A 183 -20.88 13.94 -2.35
N ARG A 184 -19.91 14.84 -2.38
CA ARG A 184 -19.67 15.76 -3.51
C ARG A 184 -19.02 15.05 -4.71
N VAL A 185 -18.30 13.97 -4.47
CA VAL A 185 -17.64 13.15 -5.50
C VAL A 185 -18.59 12.15 -6.16
N MET A 186 -19.50 11.56 -5.36
CA MET A 186 -20.34 10.43 -5.75
C MET A 186 -21.15 10.64 -7.03
N GLY A 187 -21.65 11.84 -7.27
CA GLY A 187 -22.41 12.19 -8.48
C GLY A 187 -21.55 12.51 -9.72
N ARG A 188 -20.22 12.47 -9.59
CA ARG A 188 -19.26 12.87 -10.63
C ARG A 188 -18.41 11.72 -11.15
N VAL A 189 -18.55 10.53 -10.53
CA VAL A 189 -17.83 9.28 -10.89
C VAL A 189 -18.85 8.17 -11.15
N ARG A 190 -18.44 7.09 -11.79
CA ARG A 190 -19.29 5.93 -12.04
C ARG A 190 -19.78 5.29 -10.74
N ASP A 191 -18.88 5.06 -9.81
CA ASP A 191 -19.16 4.43 -8.53
C ASP A 191 -17.93 4.54 -7.61
N LEU A 192 -18.11 4.23 -6.31
CA LEU A 192 -17.07 4.20 -5.32
C LEU A 192 -16.80 2.76 -4.85
N ARG A 193 -15.56 2.49 -4.47
CA ARG A 193 -15.16 1.26 -3.78
C ARG A 193 -14.44 1.60 -2.48
N ARG A 194 -14.81 0.91 -1.40
CA ARG A 194 -14.10 0.94 -0.13
C ARG A 194 -13.79 -0.51 0.24
N LEU A 195 -12.63 -1.01 -0.21
CA LEU A 195 -12.29 -2.44 -0.07
C LEU A 195 -11.57 -2.73 1.24
N GLY A 196 -10.81 -1.77 1.78
CA GLY A 196 -10.30 -1.80 3.15
C GLY A 196 -8.90 -2.35 3.33
N ALA A 197 -8.12 -2.37 2.25
CA ALA A 197 -6.68 -2.63 2.24
C ALA A 197 -6.05 -1.70 1.21
N ALA A 198 -5.35 -0.67 1.66
CA ALA A 198 -4.86 0.42 0.81
C ALA A 198 -3.84 -0.07 -0.21
N SER A 199 -2.92 -0.95 0.18
CA SER A 199 -1.92 -1.52 -0.73
C SER A 199 -2.57 -2.30 -1.87
N LEU A 200 -3.64 -3.07 -1.59
CA LEU A 200 -4.40 -3.79 -2.63
C LEU A 200 -5.25 -2.85 -3.50
N ASP A 201 -5.80 -1.78 -2.93
CA ASP A 201 -6.56 -0.79 -3.69
C ASP A 201 -5.65 -0.05 -4.69
N LEU A 202 -4.41 0.28 -4.30
CA LEU A 202 -3.39 0.83 -5.18
C LEU A 202 -2.98 -0.17 -6.28
N CYS A 203 -2.80 -1.44 -5.92
CA CYS A 203 -2.56 -2.52 -6.87
C CYS A 203 -3.76 -2.75 -7.81
N ALA A 204 -4.99 -2.53 -7.35
CA ALA A 204 -6.19 -2.60 -8.17
C ALA A 204 -6.22 -1.51 -9.26
N VAL A 205 -5.69 -0.30 -8.98
CA VAL A 205 -5.46 0.73 -10.01
C VAL A 205 -4.45 0.22 -11.04
N ALA A 206 -3.33 -0.32 -10.60
CA ALA A 206 -2.29 -0.86 -11.48
C ALA A 206 -2.82 -1.97 -12.41
N ALA A 207 -3.74 -2.80 -11.89
CA ALA A 207 -4.34 -3.91 -12.61
C ALA A 207 -5.56 -3.52 -13.49
N GLY A 208 -5.95 -2.24 -13.50
CA GLY A 208 -7.11 -1.75 -14.23
C GLY A 208 -8.45 -2.25 -13.67
N ARG A 209 -8.51 -2.63 -12.39
CA ARG A 209 -9.73 -3.04 -11.70
C ARG A 209 -10.54 -1.87 -11.18
N VAL A 210 -9.85 -0.78 -10.83
CA VAL A 210 -10.39 0.55 -10.56
C VAL A 210 -9.56 1.58 -11.32
N ASP A 211 -10.08 2.79 -11.52
CA ASP A 211 -9.43 3.80 -12.34
C ASP A 211 -8.63 4.81 -11.52
N ALA A 212 -8.93 4.91 -10.23
CA ALA A 212 -8.22 5.80 -9.31
C ALA A 212 -8.39 5.37 -7.84
N TYR A 213 -7.50 5.89 -7.00
CA TYR A 213 -7.55 5.80 -5.54
C TYR A 213 -7.19 7.14 -4.92
N VAL A 214 -7.97 7.56 -3.90
CA VAL A 214 -7.72 8.81 -3.16
C VAL A 214 -8.04 8.60 -1.69
N GLU A 215 -7.06 8.89 -0.80
CA GLU A 215 -7.25 8.83 0.64
C GLU A 215 -6.30 9.78 1.38
N ARG A 216 -6.75 10.29 2.53
CA ARG A 216 -5.94 11.01 3.53
C ARG A 216 -5.74 10.16 4.76
N GLY A 217 -4.58 10.29 5.38
CA GLY A 217 -4.28 9.62 6.66
C GLY A 217 -3.54 8.30 6.54
N LEU A 218 -3.17 7.88 5.33
CA LEU A 218 -2.37 6.68 5.11
C LEU A 218 -0.98 6.82 5.72
N LYS A 219 -0.55 5.77 6.38
CA LYS A 219 0.82 5.67 6.88
C LYS A 219 1.79 5.26 5.74
N PRO A 220 3.09 5.49 5.92
CA PRO A 220 4.07 5.13 4.90
C PRO A 220 4.00 3.68 4.42
N TRP A 221 3.77 2.73 5.29
CA TRP A 221 3.68 1.30 4.98
C TRP A 221 2.43 0.92 4.19
N ASP A 222 1.30 1.65 4.36
CA ASP A 222 0.06 1.43 3.62
C ASP A 222 0.24 1.70 2.12
N HIS A 223 1.11 2.67 1.75
CA HIS A 223 1.19 3.13 0.37
C HIS A 223 2.54 2.85 -0.34
N ALA A 224 3.65 2.64 0.38
CA ALA A 224 4.98 2.57 -0.24
C ALA A 224 5.08 1.53 -1.36
N ALA A 225 4.57 0.32 -1.13
CA ALA A 225 4.61 -0.75 -2.12
C ALA A 225 3.58 -0.55 -3.24
N GLY A 226 2.31 -0.36 -2.88
CA GLY A 226 1.23 -0.19 -3.86
C GLY A 226 1.42 1.02 -4.77
N ALA A 227 1.97 2.12 -4.25
CA ALA A 227 2.28 3.32 -5.03
C ALA A 227 3.34 3.05 -6.12
N LEU A 228 4.40 2.28 -5.83
CA LEU A 228 5.37 1.88 -6.85
C LEU A 228 4.71 0.97 -7.90
N VAL A 229 3.92 -0.02 -7.47
CA VAL A 229 3.21 -0.91 -8.40
C VAL A 229 2.32 -0.10 -9.35
N ALA A 230 1.57 0.87 -8.81
CA ALA A 230 0.72 1.73 -9.63
C ALA A 230 1.53 2.64 -10.58
N ALA A 231 2.61 3.24 -10.10
CA ALA A 231 3.48 4.10 -10.92
C ALA A 231 4.12 3.33 -12.08
N GLU A 232 4.64 2.13 -11.82
CA GLU A 232 5.27 1.27 -12.83
C GLU A 232 4.25 0.65 -13.83
N ALA A 233 2.95 0.66 -13.47
CA ALA A 233 1.84 0.34 -14.38
C ALA A 233 1.37 1.56 -15.19
N GLY A 234 1.94 2.75 -14.97
CA GLY A 234 1.64 3.97 -15.71
C GLY A 234 0.62 4.90 -15.06
N ALA A 235 0.25 4.70 -13.77
CA ALA A 235 -0.59 5.65 -13.04
C ALA A 235 0.15 6.96 -12.75
N VAL A 236 -0.62 8.04 -12.64
CA VAL A 236 -0.17 9.27 -11.97
C VAL A 236 -0.25 9.04 -10.46
N VAL A 237 0.89 9.10 -9.79
CA VAL A 237 1.02 8.91 -8.34
C VAL A 237 1.56 10.19 -7.71
N ARG A 238 0.84 10.74 -6.72
CA ARG A 238 1.26 11.96 -6.03
C ARG A 238 0.55 12.12 -4.68
N GLY A 239 1.08 13.01 -3.86
CA GLY A 239 0.48 13.54 -2.65
C GLY A 239 -0.13 14.93 -2.85
N GLU A 240 -0.31 15.64 -1.75
CA GLU A 240 -0.81 17.01 -1.74
C GLU A 240 0.16 17.97 -2.45
N LEU A 241 -0.37 18.94 -3.18
CA LEU A 241 0.39 19.93 -3.96
C LEU A 241 1.42 19.32 -4.93
N GLY A 242 1.24 18.06 -5.36
CA GLY A 242 2.15 17.38 -6.28
C GLY A 242 3.41 16.79 -5.63
N GLN A 243 3.49 16.77 -4.31
CA GLN A 243 4.55 16.07 -3.57
C GLN A 243 4.41 14.54 -3.69
N ALA A 244 5.29 13.79 -3.04
CA ALA A 244 5.13 12.34 -2.90
C ALA A 244 3.90 11.99 -2.03
N PRO A 245 3.31 10.80 -2.18
CA PRO A 245 2.26 10.30 -1.29
C PRO A 245 2.68 10.36 0.18
N SER A 246 1.74 10.76 1.04
CA SER A 246 1.98 10.93 2.47
C SER A 246 0.66 10.89 3.24
N GLU A 247 0.72 11.05 4.57
CA GLU A 247 -0.50 11.17 5.41
C GLU A 247 -1.44 12.29 4.96
N SER A 248 -0.91 13.38 4.37
CA SER A 248 -1.76 14.48 3.91
C SER A 248 -2.62 14.11 2.71
N LEU A 249 -2.10 13.31 1.79
CA LEU A 249 -2.83 12.77 0.65
C LEU A 249 -2.05 11.66 -0.04
N THR A 250 -2.74 10.58 -0.39
CA THR A 250 -2.33 9.62 -1.41
C THR A 250 -3.33 9.69 -2.56
N PHE A 251 -2.84 10.11 -3.73
CA PHE A 251 -3.61 10.25 -4.96
C PHE A 251 -2.97 9.41 -6.05
N VAL A 252 -3.73 8.46 -6.57
CA VAL A 252 -3.32 7.58 -7.68
C VAL A 252 -4.45 7.52 -8.70
N ALA A 253 -4.15 7.79 -9.98
CA ALA A 253 -5.17 7.80 -11.02
C ALA A 253 -4.61 7.40 -12.38
N ALA A 254 -5.46 6.82 -13.22
CA ALA A 254 -5.20 6.68 -14.64
C ALA A 254 -4.91 8.06 -15.27
N PRO A 255 -3.89 8.20 -16.13
CA PRO A 255 -3.50 9.50 -16.70
C PRO A 255 -4.64 10.26 -17.38
N ALA A 256 -5.55 9.52 -18.02
CA ALA A 256 -6.69 10.10 -18.77
C ALA A 256 -7.64 10.94 -17.90
N ILE A 257 -7.73 10.66 -16.60
CA ILE A 257 -8.65 11.34 -15.67
C ILE A 257 -7.94 12.09 -14.54
N ALA A 258 -6.63 11.99 -14.45
CA ALA A 258 -5.88 12.50 -13.30
C ALA A 258 -6.06 14.00 -13.05
N GLN A 259 -6.16 14.80 -14.11
CA GLN A 259 -6.36 16.24 -13.98
C GLN A 259 -7.76 16.58 -13.48
N ASP A 260 -8.79 15.97 -14.05
CA ASP A 260 -10.20 16.23 -13.71
C ASP A 260 -10.50 15.73 -12.29
N LEU A 261 -9.96 14.54 -11.93
CA LEU A 261 -10.08 14.02 -10.57
C LEU A 261 -9.38 14.91 -9.55
N ALA A 262 -8.20 15.46 -9.88
CA ALA A 262 -7.51 16.37 -8.97
C ALA A 262 -8.30 17.66 -8.71
N ALA A 263 -8.93 18.21 -9.73
CA ALA A 263 -9.81 19.37 -9.57
C ALA A 263 -11.01 19.02 -8.67
N LEU A 264 -11.62 17.85 -8.87
CA LEU A 264 -12.73 17.36 -8.05
C LEU A 264 -12.34 17.12 -6.59
N VAL A 265 -11.16 16.54 -6.33
CA VAL A 265 -10.62 16.30 -4.97
C VAL A 265 -10.48 17.63 -4.21
N VAL A 266 -9.92 18.66 -4.85
CA VAL A 266 -9.81 20.01 -4.27
C VAL A 266 -11.19 20.64 -4.03
N GLU A 267 -12.10 20.56 -5.00
CA GLU A 267 -13.48 21.08 -4.90
C GLU A 267 -14.26 20.36 -3.76
N ALA A 268 -14.03 19.07 -3.60
CA ALA A 268 -14.68 18.27 -2.57
C ALA A 268 -14.10 18.48 -1.17
N GLY A 269 -12.88 19.03 -1.06
CA GLY A 269 -12.20 19.22 0.22
C GLY A 269 -11.53 17.93 0.75
N ILE A 270 -11.18 17.03 -0.16
CA ILE A 270 -10.39 15.83 0.15
C ILE A 270 -8.93 16.20 0.17
#